data_1f888abd6fefdbc5849c7871757df512
#
_entry.id   1f888abd6fefdbc5849c7871757df512
#
_cell.length_a   1.000
_cell.length_b   1.000
_cell.length_c   1.000
_cell.angle_alpha   90.00
_cell.angle_beta   90.00
_cell.angle_gamma   90.00
#
_symmetry.space_group_name_H-M   'P 1'
#
loop_
_entity.id
_entity.type
_entity.pdbx_description
1 polymer ?
#
loop_
_entity_poly.entity_id
_entity_poly.type
_entity_poly.pdbx_seq_one_letter_code
_entity_poly.pdbx_strand_id
1 'polypeptide(L)'
;MIILGLDPGLGTTGWGVIRAEGNRLTHLANGQLKTDPKEPLPQRLAHLATMLEALIADYAPDTAAAEEIFVNKNPQTTLKLAQARGALLTIAARAGLTVGEYAPRLVKQAVVGTGAAEKSQVHFMVQRLLPGITIAGPDAADALAVAITHAHHLASAKRIG
;
A
#
# COMPACT_ATOMS: atom_id res chain seq x y z
N MET A 1 6.90 -15.11 -3.10
CA MET A 1 6.55 -13.83 -3.77
C MET A 1 6.60 -12.69 -2.75
N ILE A 2 7.32 -11.65 -3.07
CA ILE A 2 7.42 -10.44 -2.22
C ILE A 2 6.47 -9.37 -2.79
N ILE A 3 5.64 -8.80 -1.93
CA ILE A 3 4.59 -7.85 -2.30
C ILE A 3 4.82 -6.54 -1.56
N LEU A 4 4.84 -5.43 -2.29
CA LEU A 4 4.87 -4.08 -1.77
C LEU A 4 3.47 -3.48 -1.80
N GLY A 5 2.89 -3.21 -0.63
CA GLY A 5 1.64 -2.45 -0.49
C GLY A 5 1.92 -0.97 -0.29
N LEU A 6 1.11 -0.14 -0.89
CA LEU A 6 1.19 1.32 -0.82
C LEU A 6 -0.16 1.93 -0.42
N ASP A 7 -0.10 2.86 0.51
CA ASP A 7 -1.20 3.78 0.85
C ASP A 7 -0.74 5.22 0.52
N PRO A 8 -0.96 5.67 -0.73
CA PRO A 8 -0.42 6.94 -1.21
C PRO A 8 -0.99 8.15 -0.49
N GLY A 9 -0.12 9.10 -0.14
CA GLY A 9 -0.48 10.41 0.39
C GLY A 9 0.69 11.37 0.21
N LEU A 10 0.41 12.65 -0.04
CA LEU A 10 1.47 13.63 -0.25
C LEU A 10 2.21 13.96 1.06
N GLY A 11 1.49 14.15 2.15
CA GLY A 11 2.10 14.40 3.47
C GLY A 11 2.74 13.15 4.04
N THR A 12 2.03 12.04 3.98
CA THR A 12 2.48 10.74 4.45
C THR A 12 2.01 9.65 3.50
N THR A 13 2.92 8.85 3.00
CA THR A 13 2.64 7.62 2.26
C THR A 13 2.97 6.42 3.15
N GLY A 14 1.97 5.59 3.43
CA GLY A 14 2.17 4.31 4.08
C GLY A 14 2.75 3.28 3.10
N TRP A 15 3.62 2.41 3.59
CA TRP A 15 4.13 1.27 2.84
C TRP A 15 4.28 0.04 3.72
N GLY A 16 4.15 -1.12 3.11
CA GLY A 16 4.37 -2.39 3.78
C GLY A 16 4.84 -3.46 2.81
N VAL A 17 5.78 -4.28 3.24
CA VAL A 17 6.33 -5.38 2.46
C VAL A 17 6.06 -6.69 3.17
N ILE A 18 5.45 -7.62 2.44
CA ILE A 18 5.16 -8.96 2.92
C ILE A 18 5.72 -10.01 1.95
N ARG A 19 5.96 -11.20 2.48
CA ARG A 19 6.20 -12.39 1.67
C ARG A 19 4.97 -13.29 1.72
N ALA A 20 4.50 -13.73 0.55
CA ALA A 20 3.41 -14.69 0.41
C ALA A 20 3.93 -16.02 -0.14
N GLU A 21 3.72 -17.12 0.60
CA GLU A 21 4.09 -18.48 0.25
C GLU A 21 2.88 -19.40 0.46
N GLY A 22 2.13 -19.65 -0.61
CA GLY A 22 0.82 -20.30 -0.51
C GLY A 22 -0.15 -19.44 0.32
N ASN A 23 -0.66 -19.97 1.40
CA ASN A 23 -1.54 -19.27 2.32
C ASN A 23 -0.79 -18.58 3.48
N ARG A 24 0.53 -18.74 3.55
CA ARG A 24 1.35 -18.14 4.60
C ARG A 24 1.80 -16.74 4.22
N LEU A 25 1.52 -15.78 5.09
CA LEU A 25 1.99 -14.41 4.98
C LEU A 25 3.05 -14.14 6.04
N THR A 26 4.15 -13.52 5.63
CA THR A 26 5.23 -13.13 6.53
C THR A 26 5.53 -11.65 6.32
N HIS A 27 5.52 -10.88 7.40
CA HIS A 27 5.93 -9.49 7.38
C HIS A 27 7.44 -9.37 7.16
N LEU A 28 7.86 -8.48 6.26
CA LEU A 28 9.27 -8.15 6.06
C LEU A 28 9.61 -6.77 6.63
N ALA A 29 8.80 -5.75 6.29
CA ALA A 29 9.00 -4.38 6.77
C ALA A 29 7.72 -3.55 6.58
N ASN A 30 7.63 -2.43 7.28
CA ASN A 30 6.61 -1.42 7.06
C ASN A 30 7.11 -0.05 7.52
N GLY A 31 6.48 1.01 7.05
CA GLY A 31 6.84 2.35 7.45
C GLY A 31 5.97 3.41 6.82
N GLN A 32 6.39 4.65 7.02
CA GLN A 32 5.73 5.84 6.49
C GLN A 32 6.79 6.75 5.85
N LEU A 33 6.54 7.14 4.59
CA LEU A 33 7.31 8.14 3.87
C LEU A 33 6.66 9.50 4.11
N LYS A 34 7.45 10.47 4.55
CA LYS A 34 6.94 11.82 4.86
C LYS A 34 7.62 12.85 3.98
N THR A 35 6.85 13.84 3.56
CA THR A 35 7.36 15.03 2.86
C THR A 35 7.14 16.29 3.69
N ASP A 36 7.99 17.28 3.50
CA ASP A 36 7.86 18.58 4.18
C ASP A 36 6.77 19.42 3.50
N PRO A 37 5.68 19.80 4.21
CA PRO A 37 4.62 20.62 3.64
C PRO A 37 5.06 22.03 3.26
N LYS A 38 6.23 22.48 3.72
CA LYS A 38 6.82 23.78 3.34
C LYS A 38 7.53 23.75 1.99
N GLU A 39 7.88 22.56 1.48
CA GLU A 39 8.51 22.43 0.19
C GLU A 39 7.50 22.55 -0.95
N PRO A 40 7.91 23.06 -2.12
CA PRO A 40 7.09 23.06 -3.32
C PRO A 40 6.69 21.65 -3.74
N LEU A 41 5.50 21.52 -4.35
CA LEU A 41 4.95 20.24 -4.79
C LEU A 41 5.92 19.39 -5.63
N PRO A 42 6.62 19.93 -6.65
CA PRO A 42 7.53 19.11 -7.45
C PRO A 42 8.64 18.45 -6.62
N GLN A 43 9.19 19.16 -5.64
CA GLN A 43 10.22 18.64 -4.74
C GLN A 43 9.67 17.56 -3.81
N ARG A 44 8.46 17.73 -3.31
CA ARG A 44 7.77 16.72 -2.51
C ARG A 44 7.53 15.43 -3.29
N LEU A 45 7.07 15.55 -4.54
CA LEU A 45 6.87 14.38 -5.42
C LEU A 45 8.19 13.70 -5.77
N ALA A 46 9.24 14.45 -6.06
CA ALA A 46 10.57 13.91 -6.31
C ALA A 46 11.13 13.17 -5.08
N HIS A 47 10.89 13.70 -3.88
CA HIS A 47 11.30 13.06 -2.63
C HIS A 47 10.57 11.73 -2.42
N LEU A 48 9.24 11.68 -2.63
CA LEU A 48 8.48 10.43 -2.60
C LEU A 48 9.01 9.40 -3.60
N ALA A 49 9.30 9.83 -4.82
CA ALA A 49 9.85 8.97 -5.87
C ALA A 49 11.19 8.36 -5.45
N THR A 50 12.12 9.18 -4.96
CA THR A 50 13.42 8.72 -4.48
C THR A 50 13.30 7.71 -3.33
N MET A 51 12.44 8.00 -2.35
CA MET A 51 12.22 7.08 -1.24
C MET A 51 11.62 5.74 -1.69
N LEU A 52 10.68 5.75 -2.63
CA LEU A 52 10.09 4.52 -3.17
C LEU A 52 11.11 3.72 -3.98
N GLU A 53 11.94 4.37 -4.78
CA GLU A 53 13.04 3.72 -5.52
C GLU A 53 13.98 2.98 -4.56
N ALA A 54 14.33 3.60 -3.43
CA ALA A 54 15.16 2.98 -2.40
C ALA A 54 14.48 1.74 -1.79
N LEU A 55 13.19 1.82 -1.47
CA LEU A 55 12.43 0.66 -0.96
C LEU A 55 12.39 -0.50 -1.97
N ILE A 56 12.18 -0.19 -3.24
CA ILE A 56 12.17 -1.21 -4.31
C ILE A 56 13.54 -1.85 -4.43
N ALA A 57 14.62 -1.08 -4.35
CA ALA A 57 15.98 -1.60 -4.38
C ALA A 57 16.30 -2.50 -3.17
N ASP A 58 15.86 -2.08 -1.96
CA ASP A 58 16.17 -2.79 -0.71
C ASP A 58 15.40 -4.12 -0.58
N TYR A 59 14.14 -4.14 -0.97
CA TYR A 59 13.26 -5.32 -0.77
C TYR A 59 13.04 -6.15 -2.02
N ALA A 60 13.38 -5.65 -3.21
CA ALA A 60 13.22 -6.32 -4.50
C ALA A 60 11.83 -7.00 -4.63
N PRO A 61 10.71 -6.26 -4.51
CA PRO A 61 9.38 -6.85 -4.60
C PRO A 61 9.13 -7.42 -6.00
N ASP A 62 8.36 -8.49 -6.06
CA ASP A 62 7.92 -9.11 -7.32
C ASP A 62 6.74 -8.36 -7.94
N THR A 63 5.93 -7.72 -7.09
CA THR A 63 4.72 -6.98 -7.47
C THR A 63 4.38 -5.94 -6.42
N ALA A 64 3.54 -4.98 -6.79
CA ALA A 64 3.05 -3.95 -5.87
C ALA A 64 1.53 -3.88 -5.89
N ALA A 65 0.96 -3.22 -4.90
CA ALA A 65 -0.46 -2.94 -4.83
C ALA A 65 -0.71 -1.58 -4.18
N ALA A 66 -1.77 -0.90 -4.62
CA ALA A 66 -2.21 0.38 -4.06
C ALA A 66 -3.72 0.42 -3.89
N GLU A 67 -4.20 1.15 -2.89
CA GLU A 67 -5.61 1.43 -2.76
C GLU A 67 -6.05 2.45 -3.80
N GLU A 68 -7.24 2.25 -4.39
CA GLU A 68 -7.86 3.24 -5.28
C GLU A 68 -8.27 4.48 -4.50
N ILE A 69 -8.25 5.64 -5.19
CA ILE A 69 -8.75 6.89 -4.62
C ILE A 69 -10.24 7.06 -4.90
N PHE A 70 -10.94 7.61 -3.88
CA PHE A 70 -12.27 8.17 -4.06
C PHE A 70 -12.22 9.69 -4.01
N VAL A 71 -13.09 10.33 -4.80
CA VAL A 71 -13.25 11.78 -4.76
C VAL A 71 -13.73 12.19 -3.37
N ASN A 72 -12.90 12.97 -2.68
CA ASN A 72 -13.21 13.52 -1.36
C ASN A 72 -14.07 14.78 -1.49
N LYS A 73 -14.74 15.17 -0.41
CA LYS A 73 -15.46 16.46 -0.32
C LYS A 73 -14.56 17.68 -0.53
N ASN A 74 -13.26 17.55 -0.24
CA ASN A 74 -12.27 18.60 -0.48
C ASN A 74 -11.51 18.32 -1.79
N PRO A 75 -11.75 19.11 -2.88
CA PRO A 75 -11.07 18.90 -4.17
C PRO A 75 -9.55 19.02 -4.09
N GLN A 76 -9.03 19.94 -3.27
CA GLN A 76 -7.57 20.13 -3.13
C GLN A 76 -6.89 18.91 -2.50
N THR A 77 -7.51 18.32 -1.50
CA THR A 77 -7.01 17.07 -0.89
C THR A 77 -7.00 15.93 -1.91
N THR A 78 -8.05 15.80 -2.71
CA THR A 78 -8.13 14.81 -3.78
C THR A 78 -7.05 15.01 -4.83
N LEU A 79 -6.79 16.26 -5.26
CA LEU A 79 -5.74 16.59 -6.23
C LEU A 79 -4.34 16.23 -5.70
N LYS A 80 -4.02 16.61 -4.46
CA LYS A 80 -2.74 16.28 -3.83
C LYS A 80 -2.53 14.77 -3.72
N LEU A 81 -3.56 14.04 -3.31
CA LEU A 81 -3.53 12.59 -3.23
C LEU A 81 -3.31 11.96 -4.61
N ALA A 82 -4.04 12.41 -5.64
CA ALA A 82 -3.89 11.93 -7.00
C ALA A 82 -2.48 12.17 -7.56
N GLN A 83 -1.89 13.33 -7.28
CA GLN A 83 -0.53 13.65 -7.70
C GLN A 83 0.51 12.75 -7.03
N ALA A 84 0.44 12.55 -5.73
CA ALA A 84 1.31 11.64 -4.99
C ALA A 84 1.16 10.20 -5.52
N ARG A 85 -0.08 9.75 -5.69
CA ARG A 85 -0.40 8.42 -6.23
C ARG A 85 0.18 8.22 -7.62
N GLY A 86 0.00 9.18 -8.52
CA GLY A 86 0.54 9.11 -9.88
C GLY A 86 2.07 8.99 -9.90
N ALA A 87 2.77 9.74 -9.06
CA ALA A 87 4.22 9.65 -8.93
C ALA A 87 4.66 8.25 -8.47
N LEU A 88 4.02 7.70 -7.43
CA LEU A 88 4.36 6.38 -6.87
C LEU A 88 4.06 5.25 -7.86
N LEU A 89 2.91 5.27 -8.54
CA LEU A 89 2.55 4.28 -9.56
C LEU A 89 3.53 4.31 -10.74
N THR A 90 3.95 5.49 -11.16
CA THR A 90 4.93 5.66 -12.24
C THR A 90 6.28 5.01 -11.87
N ILE A 91 6.77 5.25 -10.65
CA ILE A 91 8.01 4.65 -10.16
C ILE A 91 7.92 3.14 -10.08
N ALA A 92 6.83 2.60 -9.53
CA ALA A 92 6.63 1.16 -9.47
C ALA A 92 6.60 0.51 -10.86
N ALA A 93 5.88 1.10 -11.81
CA ALA A 93 5.80 0.61 -13.19
C ALA A 93 7.15 0.68 -13.91
N ARG A 94 7.93 1.76 -13.73
CA ARG A 94 9.28 1.90 -14.30
C ARG A 94 10.26 0.88 -13.73
N ALA A 95 10.06 0.46 -12.49
CA ALA A 95 10.83 -0.63 -11.88
C ALA A 95 10.41 -2.03 -12.39
N GLY A 96 9.46 -2.11 -13.30
CA GLY A 96 8.97 -3.37 -13.88
C GLY A 96 7.91 -4.07 -13.03
N LEU A 97 7.39 -3.43 -11.99
CA LEU A 97 6.37 -4.03 -11.13
C LEU A 97 4.98 -3.93 -11.76
N THR A 98 4.24 -5.04 -11.75
CA THR A 98 2.80 -5.00 -11.95
C THR A 98 2.16 -4.44 -10.67
N VAL A 99 1.25 -3.46 -10.82
CA VAL A 99 0.57 -2.86 -9.69
C VAL A 99 -0.91 -3.26 -9.69
N GLY A 100 -1.33 -3.98 -8.66
CA GLY A 100 -2.74 -4.25 -8.38
C GLY A 100 -3.39 -3.02 -7.73
N GLU A 101 -4.60 -2.66 -8.17
CA GLU A 101 -5.35 -1.53 -7.61
C GLU A 101 -6.65 -2.04 -7.01
N TYR A 102 -6.96 -1.64 -5.78
CA TYR A 102 -8.09 -2.17 -5.02
C TYR A 102 -8.92 -1.06 -4.39
N ALA A 103 -10.24 -1.11 -4.63
CA ALA A 103 -11.18 -0.25 -3.93
C ALA A 103 -11.16 -0.51 -2.41
N PRO A 104 -11.32 0.51 -1.57
CA PRO A 104 -11.33 0.36 -0.10
C PRO A 104 -12.29 -0.72 0.40
N ARG A 105 -13.45 -0.87 -0.25
CA ARG A 105 -14.42 -1.91 0.08
C ARG A 105 -13.86 -3.32 -0.14
N LEU A 106 -13.10 -3.53 -1.21
CA LEU A 106 -12.45 -4.82 -1.50
C LEU A 106 -11.36 -5.14 -0.48
N VAL A 107 -10.60 -4.13 -0.05
CA VAL A 107 -9.59 -4.30 1.00
C VAL A 107 -10.25 -4.73 2.31
N LYS A 108 -11.31 -4.06 2.72
CA LYS A 108 -12.08 -4.42 3.91
C LYS A 108 -12.61 -5.85 3.83
N GLN A 109 -13.20 -6.21 2.69
CA GLN A 109 -13.75 -7.55 2.46
C GLN A 109 -12.67 -8.64 2.49
N ALA A 110 -11.51 -8.39 1.86
CA ALA A 110 -10.41 -9.34 1.80
C ALA A 110 -9.75 -9.58 3.17
N VAL A 111 -9.64 -8.53 4.00
CA VAL A 111 -8.94 -8.58 5.29
C VAL A 111 -9.86 -8.98 6.44
N VAL A 112 -11.10 -8.48 6.48
CA VAL A 112 -12.05 -8.68 7.58
C VAL A 112 -13.17 -9.65 7.21
N GLY A 113 -13.48 -9.81 5.92
CA GLY A 113 -14.58 -10.62 5.42
C GLY A 113 -15.85 -9.84 5.10
N THR A 114 -15.89 -8.53 5.34
CA THR A 114 -17.00 -7.64 4.98
C THR A 114 -16.51 -6.30 4.49
N GLY A 115 -17.11 -5.79 3.43
CA GLY A 115 -16.81 -4.46 2.89
C GLY A 115 -17.32 -3.29 3.75
N ALA A 116 -18.12 -3.58 4.77
CA ALA A 116 -18.63 -2.61 5.75
C ALA A 116 -17.76 -2.49 7.01
N ALA A 117 -16.59 -3.17 7.06
CA ALA A 117 -15.70 -3.13 8.20
C ALA A 117 -15.21 -1.70 8.48
N GLU A 118 -15.02 -1.39 9.75
CA GLU A 118 -14.40 -0.15 10.19
C GLU A 118 -12.88 -0.24 10.08
N LYS A 119 -12.20 0.91 10.01
CA LYS A 119 -10.74 1.00 9.89
C LYS A 119 -10.03 0.29 11.07
N SER A 120 -10.55 0.42 12.28
CA SER A 120 -10.02 -0.27 13.47
C SER A 120 -10.07 -1.79 13.35
N GLN A 121 -11.11 -2.34 12.74
CA GLN A 121 -11.23 -3.77 12.48
C GLN A 121 -10.22 -4.26 11.44
N VAL A 122 -9.99 -3.47 10.40
CA VAL A 122 -8.95 -3.76 9.38
C VAL A 122 -7.57 -3.81 10.04
N HIS A 123 -7.21 -2.79 10.82
CA HIS A 123 -5.93 -2.74 11.52
C HIS A 123 -5.74 -3.90 12.51
N PHE A 124 -6.78 -4.24 13.25
CA PHE A 124 -6.77 -5.40 14.14
C PHE A 124 -6.49 -6.70 13.38
N MET A 125 -7.15 -6.90 12.24
CA MET A 125 -6.94 -8.10 11.42
C MET A 125 -5.56 -8.15 10.78
N VAL A 126 -5.01 -7.02 10.33
CA VAL A 126 -3.62 -6.95 9.85
C VAL A 126 -2.66 -7.46 10.92
N GLN A 127 -2.84 -7.01 12.16
CA GLN A 127 -2.03 -7.46 13.30
C GLN A 127 -2.16 -8.96 13.57
N ARG A 128 -3.35 -9.52 13.36
CA ARG A 128 -3.62 -10.96 13.52
C ARG A 128 -3.03 -11.81 12.39
N LEU A 129 -3.10 -11.31 11.16
CA LEU A 129 -2.58 -12.00 9.97
C LEU A 129 -1.05 -11.95 9.88
N LEU A 130 -0.45 -10.93 10.49
CA LEU A 130 0.98 -10.71 10.58
C LEU A 130 1.40 -10.63 12.06
N PRO A 131 1.44 -11.75 12.79
CA PRO A 131 1.65 -11.71 14.23
C PRO A 131 3.06 -11.27 14.63
N GLY A 132 3.17 -10.61 15.79
CA GLY A 132 4.45 -10.22 16.40
C GLY A 132 5.14 -9.02 15.75
N ILE A 133 4.45 -8.27 14.89
CA ILE A 133 5.01 -7.10 14.23
C ILE A 133 4.69 -5.80 14.99
N THR A 134 5.56 -4.81 14.79
CA THR A 134 5.28 -3.41 15.15
C THR A 134 4.92 -2.65 13.89
N ILE A 135 3.73 -2.06 13.86
CA ILE A 135 3.25 -1.24 12.75
C ILE A 135 3.61 0.22 13.01
N ALA A 136 4.27 0.86 12.04
CA ALA A 136 4.84 2.21 12.18
C ALA A 136 3.78 3.32 12.32
N GLY A 137 2.53 3.04 11.94
CA GLY A 137 1.42 3.99 12.04
C GLY A 137 0.23 3.56 11.20
N PRO A 138 -0.86 4.34 11.19
CA PRO A 138 -2.12 3.97 10.52
C PRO A 138 -1.96 3.82 9.00
N ASP A 139 -1.15 4.66 8.36
CA ASP A 139 -0.92 4.57 6.90
C ASP A 139 -0.13 3.31 6.54
N ALA A 140 0.82 2.90 7.39
CA ALA A 140 1.53 1.63 7.23
C ALA A 140 0.59 0.43 7.40
N ALA A 141 -0.35 0.49 8.33
CA ALA A 141 -1.36 -0.55 8.51
C ALA A 141 -2.28 -0.66 7.28
N ASP A 142 -2.70 0.47 6.70
CA ASP A 142 -3.50 0.49 5.48
C ASP A 142 -2.71 -0.10 4.29
N ALA A 143 -1.44 0.23 4.16
CA ALA A 143 -0.55 -0.33 3.14
C ALA A 143 -0.37 -1.86 3.28
N LEU A 144 -0.19 -2.35 4.50
CA LEU A 144 -0.13 -3.80 4.77
C LEU A 144 -1.45 -4.49 4.44
N ALA A 145 -2.60 -3.86 4.73
CA ALA A 145 -3.92 -4.39 4.35
C ALA A 145 -4.05 -4.54 2.83
N VAL A 146 -3.57 -3.57 2.05
CA VAL A 146 -3.54 -3.64 0.59
C VAL A 146 -2.62 -4.76 0.10
N ALA A 147 -1.44 -4.93 0.68
CA ALA A 147 -0.53 -6.03 0.34
C ALA A 147 -1.15 -7.40 0.61
N ILE A 148 -1.84 -7.58 1.75
CA ILE A 148 -2.56 -8.81 2.09
C ILE A 148 -3.68 -9.08 1.09
N THR A 149 -4.45 -8.05 0.72
CA THR A 149 -5.51 -8.15 -0.30
C THR A 149 -4.94 -8.65 -1.62
N HIS A 150 -3.82 -8.08 -2.05
CA HIS A 150 -3.15 -8.49 -3.30
C HIS A 150 -2.69 -9.94 -3.24
N ALA A 151 -2.11 -10.38 -2.13
CA ALA A 151 -1.72 -11.79 -1.92
C ALA A 151 -2.91 -12.75 -2.08
N HIS A 152 -4.05 -12.41 -1.47
CA HIS A 152 -5.27 -13.23 -1.57
C HIS A 152 -5.83 -13.29 -2.98
N HIS A 153 -5.85 -12.16 -3.70
CA HIS A 153 -6.30 -12.11 -5.11
C HIS A 153 -5.41 -12.96 -6.02
N LEU A 154 -4.09 -12.85 -5.88
CA LEU A 154 -3.15 -13.66 -6.67
C LEU A 154 -3.26 -15.14 -6.37
N ALA A 155 -3.48 -15.53 -5.11
CA ALA A 155 -3.69 -16.91 -4.74
C ALA A 155 -4.99 -17.48 -5.31
N SER A 156 -6.06 -16.67 -5.34
CA SER A 156 -7.35 -17.06 -5.93
C SER A 156 -7.27 -17.22 -7.45
N ALA A 157 -6.59 -16.30 -8.14
CA ALA A 157 -6.41 -16.37 -9.59
C ALA A 157 -5.65 -17.65 -10.01
N LYS A 158 -4.66 -18.09 -9.24
CA LYS A 158 -3.92 -19.34 -9.51
C LYS A 158 -4.74 -20.61 -9.32
N ARG A 159 -5.85 -20.56 -8.59
CA ARG A 159 -6.73 -21.74 -8.35
C ARG A 159 -7.79 -21.90 -9.44
N ILE A 160 -8.06 -20.86 -10.22
CA ILE A 160 -9.10 -20.84 -11.25
C ILE A 160 -8.52 -21.11 -12.65
N GLY A 161 -7.24 -20.94 -12.84
CA GLY A 161 -6.51 -21.26 -14.10
C GLY A 161 -5.78 -22.57 -14.02
#